data_0b048659ecf23f67fd7ae4aa0beff66a
#
_entry.id   0b048659ecf23f67fd7ae4aa0beff66a
#
_cell.length_a   1.000
_cell.length_b   1.000
_cell.length_c   1.000
_cell.angle_alpha   90.00
_cell.angle_beta   90.00
_cell.angle_gamma   90.00
#
_symmetry.space_group_name_H-M   'P 1'
#
loop_
_entity.id
_entity.type
_entity.pdbx_description
1 polymer ?
#
loop_
_entity_poly.entity_id
_entity_poly.type
_entity_poly.pdbx_seq_one_letter_code
_entity_poly.pdbx_strand_id
1 'polypeptide(L)'
;KAAMYRFEAVDRTSGAPICIEFNDHMIESAAPEHFHIRMSNESFDAIVDPEKSWPTFFPADMTGEELCEHMEGHGHDHGEEKDEHVWLSLKNAKTLVGAIADALQELDPDNKDTYAANASAYIEKLSALDGAYQSAVDGAARKTVLFGDRFPFRYLVDDYGLHYYAAFAGCSAESEASFETVSFLAKKVDELGLPCVLTIEGKNHKIAETIVENTAEKNQKMLTMDSMQSTTSEDVANGTTYLSVMEQNLGVLKEALD
;
A
#
# COMPACT_ATOMS: atom_id res chain seq x y z
N LYS A 1 -10.26 -8.85 19.70
CA LYS A 1 -8.80 -8.62 19.74
C LYS A 1 -8.24 -9.47 18.64
N ALA A 2 -7.75 -8.84 17.57
CA ALA A 2 -7.01 -9.54 16.53
C ALA A 2 -5.71 -10.03 17.16
N ALA A 3 -5.33 -11.31 17.00
CA ALA A 3 -4.02 -11.79 17.38
C ALA A 3 -3.04 -11.29 16.29
N MET A 4 -1.92 -10.78 16.69
CA MET A 4 -0.82 -10.39 15.81
C MET A 4 0.17 -11.55 15.77
N TYR A 5 0.43 -12.06 14.59
CA TYR A 5 1.50 -13.04 14.40
C TYR A 5 2.79 -12.28 14.08
N ARG A 6 3.77 -12.57 14.88
CA ARG A 6 5.09 -11.98 14.77
C ARG A 6 6.03 -12.99 14.15
N PHE A 7 6.53 -12.68 12.97
CA PHE A 7 7.61 -13.42 12.37
C PHE A 7 8.93 -12.78 12.81
N GLU A 8 9.68 -13.50 13.62
CA GLU A 8 11.03 -13.07 14.00
C GLU A 8 12.03 -13.66 13.03
N ALA A 9 12.63 -12.81 12.24
CA ALA A 9 13.77 -13.12 11.40
C ALA A 9 15.06 -12.78 12.14
N VAL A 10 16.12 -13.55 11.99
CA VAL A 10 17.46 -13.20 12.48
C VAL A 10 18.41 -13.23 11.28
N ASP A 11 19.09 -12.13 11.05
CA ASP A 11 20.23 -12.11 10.14
C ASP A 11 21.31 -13.06 10.69
N ARG A 12 21.69 -14.04 9.90
CA ARG A 12 22.73 -15.01 10.28
C ARG A 12 24.12 -14.40 10.40
N THR A 13 24.35 -13.27 9.75
CA THR A 13 25.67 -12.61 9.72
C THR A 13 25.83 -11.66 10.89
N SER A 14 24.80 -10.89 11.24
CA SER A 14 24.83 -9.89 12.31
C SER A 14 24.12 -10.34 13.59
N GLY A 15 23.28 -11.37 13.53
CA GLY A 15 22.44 -11.80 14.66
C GLY A 15 21.31 -10.83 15.01
N ALA A 16 21.07 -9.82 14.21
CA ALA A 16 20.05 -8.82 14.47
C ALA A 16 18.64 -9.38 14.16
N PRO A 17 17.65 -9.20 15.07
CA PRO A 17 16.29 -9.63 14.81
C PRO A 17 15.60 -8.70 13.79
N ILE A 18 14.98 -9.31 12.80
CA ILE A 18 14.01 -8.64 11.91
C ILE A 18 12.64 -9.13 12.29
N CYS A 19 11.71 -8.22 12.51
CA CYS A 19 10.35 -8.54 12.87
C CYS A 19 9.41 -8.17 11.74
N ILE A 20 8.65 -9.15 11.24
CA ILE A 20 7.52 -8.91 10.34
C ILE A 20 6.27 -9.30 11.12
N GLU A 21 5.39 -8.36 11.35
CA GLU A 21 4.14 -8.60 12.05
C GLU A 21 3.00 -8.71 11.03
N PHE A 22 2.25 -9.81 11.10
CA PHE A 22 1.03 -10.01 10.33
C PHE A 22 -0.15 -10.13 11.27
N ASN A 23 -1.27 -9.60 10.86
CA ASN A 23 -2.49 -9.66 11.64
C ASN A 23 -3.15 -11.06 11.48
N ASP A 24 -3.87 -11.52 12.52
CA ASP A 24 -4.58 -12.79 12.70
C ASP A 24 -5.39 -13.29 11.54
N HIS A 25 -5.88 -12.36 10.74
CA HIS A 25 -6.81 -12.68 9.69
C HIS A 25 -6.14 -13.29 8.45
N MET A 26 -4.82 -13.35 8.42
CA MET A 26 -4.07 -13.86 7.25
C MET A 26 -3.62 -15.33 7.38
N ILE A 27 -3.74 -16.00 8.53
CA ILE A 27 -3.06 -17.28 8.78
C ILE A 27 -3.92 -18.39 9.42
N GLU A 28 -5.23 -18.26 9.56
CA GLU A 28 -6.03 -19.32 10.22
C GLU A 28 -6.17 -20.64 9.46
N SER A 29 -5.67 -20.79 8.26
CA SER A 29 -5.79 -22.01 7.47
C SER A 29 -4.53 -22.87 7.37
N ALA A 30 -3.41 -22.45 7.93
CA ALA A 30 -2.18 -23.22 7.90
C ALA A 30 -1.96 -23.93 9.24
N ALA A 31 -1.56 -25.19 9.18
CA ALA A 31 -1.33 -26.07 10.29
C ALA A 31 -0.50 -25.47 11.45
N PRO A 32 -0.64 -25.99 12.67
CA PRO A 32 -0.32 -25.33 13.94
C PRO A 32 1.16 -25.23 14.29
N GLU A 33 2.06 -25.31 13.35
CA GLU A 33 3.49 -25.25 13.61
C GLU A 33 4.05 -23.95 13.03
N HIS A 34 4.55 -23.12 13.92
CA HIS A 34 5.07 -21.77 13.70
C HIS A 34 6.14 -21.72 12.60
N PHE A 35 5.83 -21.08 11.49
CA PHE A 35 6.84 -20.73 10.50
C PHE A 35 7.52 -19.42 10.90
N HIS A 36 8.80 -19.47 11.20
CA HIS A 36 9.62 -18.27 11.38
C HIS A 36 10.35 -17.96 10.06
N ILE A 37 9.87 -16.96 9.33
CA ILE A 37 10.59 -16.45 8.16
C ILE A 37 11.52 -15.34 8.63
N ARG A 38 12.82 -15.49 8.35
CA ARG A 38 13.85 -14.51 8.71
C ARG A 38 14.36 -13.84 7.44
N MET A 39 14.19 -12.53 7.34
CA MET A 39 14.82 -11.74 6.28
C MET A 39 16.09 -11.09 6.82
N SER A 40 17.13 -10.94 5.99
CA SER A 40 18.29 -10.16 6.35
C SER A 40 17.93 -8.67 6.48
N ASN A 41 18.63 -7.95 7.36
CA ASN A 41 18.47 -6.49 7.46
C ASN A 41 18.70 -5.81 6.10
N GLU A 42 19.68 -6.32 5.32
CA GLU A 42 19.97 -5.81 3.97
C GLU A 42 18.78 -5.98 3.01
N SER A 43 18.06 -7.11 3.07
CA SER A 43 16.87 -7.33 2.24
C SER A 43 15.71 -6.41 2.65
N PHE A 44 15.52 -6.18 3.94
CA PHE A 44 14.52 -5.26 4.44
C PHE A 44 14.89 -3.81 4.10
N ASP A 45 16.14 -3.41 4.32
CA ASP A 45 16.61 -2.07 4.00
C ASP A 45 16.63 -1.78 2.49
N ALA A 46 16.79 -2.81 1.64
CA ALA A 46 16.65 -2.69 0.19
C ALA A 46 15.20 -2.45 -0.26
N ILE A 47 14.22 -2.91 0.53
CA ILE A 47 12.78 -2.74 0.26
C ILE A 47 12.28 -1.41 0.82
N VAL A 48 12.68 -1.09 2.05
CA VAL A 48 12.30 0.14 2.73
C VAL A 48 13.28 1.24 2.34
N ASP A 49 12.93 2.03 1.35
CA ASP A 49 13.74 3.17 0.91
C ASP A 49 13.80 4.23 2.04
N PRO A 50 14.98 4.49 2.62
CA PRO A 50 15.13 5.46 3.69
C PRO A 50 14.86 6.90 3.25
N GLU A 51 14.88 7.18 1.94
CA GLU A 51 14.55 8.51 1.42
C GLU A 51 13.04 8.72 1.24
N LYS A 52 12.24 7.65 1.32
CA LYS A 52 10.77 7.70 1.32
C LYS A 52 10.22 7.93 2.72
N SER A 53 10.76 8.91 3.44
CA SER A 53 10.24 9.35 4.73
C SER A 53 9.01 10.22 4.56
N TRP A 54 8.08 10.17 5.54
CA TRP A 54 7.10 11.24 5.73
C TRP A 54 7.85 12.59 5.84
N PRO A 55 7.46 13.64 5.20
CA PRO A 55 6.12 14.10 4.88
C PRO A 55 5.91 14.50 3.41
N THR A 56 6.17 13.68 2.43
CA THR A 56 5.87 14.01 1.04
C THR A 56 4.45 13.59 0.64
N PHE A 57 3.48 13.91 1.50
CA PHE A 57 2.06 13.75 1.20
C PHE A 57 1.58 14.63 0.08
N PHE A 58 2.30 15.71 -0.16
CA PHE A 58 1.90 16.72 -1.10
C PHE A 58 2.80 16.64 -2.32
N PRO A 59 2.22 16.78 -3.53
CA PRO A 59 3.01 16.87 -4.75
C PRO A 59 4.03 18.00 -4.65
N ALA A 60 5.13 17.87 -5.37
CA ALA A 60 6.21 18.85 -5.39
C ALA A 60 5.81 20.24 -5.91
N ASP A 61 4.59 20.37 -6.42
CA ASP A 61 4.00 21.62 -6.91
C ASP A 61 3.27 22.44 -5.82
N MET A 62 3.12 21.89 -4.61
CA MET A 62 2.67 22.68 -3.47
C MET A 62 3.75 23.66 -3.02
N THR A 63 3.36 24.91 -2.83
CA THR A 63 4.27 25.89 -2.28
C THR A 63 4.53 25.58 -0.79
N GLY A 64 5.70 25.99 -0.28
CA GLY A 64 6.04 25.80 1.13
C GLY A 64 5.03 26.47 2.09
N GLU A 65 4.33 27.52 1.63
CA GLU A 65 3.28 28.21 2.38
C GLU A 65 2.02 27.36 2.48
N GLU A 66 1.56 26.74 1.38
CA GLU A 66 0.43 25.80 1.36
C GLU A 66 0.72 24.54 2.18
N LEU A 67 1.97 24.09 2.20
CA LEU A 67 2.41 22.98 3.03
C LEU A 67 2.36 23.35 4.52
N CYS A 68 2.84 24.53 4.90
CA CYS A 68 2.84 25.00 6.29
C CYS A 68 1.45 25.26 6.83
N GLU A 69 0.55 25.88 6.06
CA GLU A 69 -0.84 26.10 6.46
C GLU A 69 -1.57 24.78 6.71
N HIS A 70 -1.22 23.73 5.95
CA HIS A 70 -1.83 22.42 6.10
C HIS A 70 -1.26 21.62 7.27
N MET A 71 0.00 21.82 7.61
CA MET A 71 0.70 21.13 8.71
C MET A 71 0.53 21.81 10.08
N GLU A 72 0.21 23.10 10.14
CA GLU A 72 0.01 23.81 11.43
C GLU A 72 -1.19 23.31 12.23
N GLY A 73 -2.11 22.54 11.61
CA GLY A 73 -3.23 21.85 12.28
C GLY A 73 -2.86 20.56 13.01
N HIS A 74 -1.73 19.96 12.71
CA HIS A 74 -1.35 18.63 13.20
C HIS A 74 0.03 18.67 13.85
N GLY A 75 0.07 19.15 15.10
CA GLY A 75 1.28 19.17 15.91
C GLY A 75 1.76 17.79 16.37
N HIS A 76 2.05 16.90 15.44
CA HIS A 76 2.75 15.65 15.70
C HIS A 76 4.16 15.76 15.13
N ASP A 77 5.12 15.67 16.03
CA ASP A 77 6.54 15.46 15.73
C ASP A 77 6.66 14.06 15.09
N HIS A 78 6.45 13.99 13.78
CA HIS A 78 6.70 12.78 13.01
C HIS A 78 8.21 12.69 12.78
N GLY A 79 8.89 12.05 13.72
CA GLY A 79 10.24 11.52 13.45
C GLY A 79 10.20 10.72 12.16
N GLU A 80 11.36 10.47 11.56
CA GLU A 80 11.55 9.73 10.29
C GLU A 80 10.87 8.33 10.31
N GLU A 81 9.54 8.27 10.35
CA GLU A 81 8.79 7.02 10.25
C GLU A 81 8.74 6.60 8.78
N LYS A 82 9.32 5.44 8.51
CA LYS A 82 9.26 4.79 7.20
C LYS A 82 7.86 4.23 6.98
N ASP A 83 7.37 4.31 5.74
CA ASP A 83 6.10 3.71 5.37
C ASP A 83 6.21 2.18 5.40
N GLU A 84 5.36 1.52 6.17
CA GLU A 84 5.35 0.08 6.36
C GLU A 84 4.65 -0.71 5.25
N HIS A 85 3.92 -0.07 4.34
CA HIS A 85 3.08 -0.72 3.33
C HIS A 85 3.86 -1.24 2.11
N VAL A 86 5.00 -1.85 2.37
CA VAL A 86 5.95 -2.31 1.33
C VAL A 86 5.35 -3.33 0.37
N TRP A 87 4.37 -4.11 0.82
CA TRP A 87 3.71 -5.15 0.02
C TRP A 87 2.82 -4.59 -1.10
N LEU A 88 2.42 -3.32 -1.03
CA LEU A 88 1.61 -2.68 -2.07
C LEU A 88 2.42 -2.28 -3.31
N SER A 89 3.73 -2.44 -3.27
CA SER A 89 4.61 -2.37 -4.43
C SER A 89 4.80 -3.77 -5.04
N LEU A 90 4.51 -3.92 -6.32
CA LEU A 90 4.79 -5.18 -7.03
C LEU A 90 6.30 -5.45 -7.17
N LYS A 91 7.12 -4.40 -7.21
CA LYS A 91 8.59 -4.52 -7.22
C LYS A 91 9.10 -5.07 -5.89
N ASN A 92 8.61 -4.51 -4.78
CA ASN A 92 8.93 -4.99 -3.44
C ASN A 92 8.39 -6.40 -3.20
N ALA A 93 7.16 -6.69 -3.64
CA ALA A 93 6.57 -8.02 -3.52
C ALA A 93 7.41 -9.11 -4.20
N LYS A 94 7.99 -8.84 -5.37
CA LYS A 94 8.92 -9.77 -6.02
C LYS A 94 10.16 -10.06 -5.14
N THR A 95 10.73 -9.03 -4.53
CA THR A 95 11.87 -9.16 -3.62
C THR A 95 11.49 -9.96 -2.38
N LEU A 96 10.32 -9.69 -1.79
CA LEU A 96 9.79 -10.44 -0.64
C LEU A 96 9.59 -11.92 -0.97
N VAL A 97 9.00 -12.24 -2.12
CA VAL A 97 8.83 -13.64 -2.57
C VAL A 97 10.17 -14.35 -2.71
N GLY A 98 11.19 -13.68 -3.26
CA GLY A 98 12.53 -14.22 -3.36
C GLY A 98 13.12 -14.54 -1.98
N ALA A 99 13.09 -13.59 -1.06
CA ALA A 99 13.60 -13.75 0.29
C ALA A 99 12.89 -14.86 1.08
N ILE A 100 11.57 -14.98 0.93
CA ILE A 100 10.77 -16.06 1.53
C ILE A 100 11.22 -17.41 0.95
N ALA A 101 11.37 -17.51 -0.38
CA ALA A 101 11.80 -18.75 -1.01
C ALA A 101 13.20 -19.17 -0.56
N ASP A 102 14.13 -18.24 -0.43
CA ASP A 102 15.48 -18.52 0.04
C ASP A 102 15.45 -19.04 1.49
N ALA A 103 14.68 -18.44 2.36
CA ALA A 103 14.49 -18.90 3.73
C ALA A 103 13.89 -20.33 3.79
N LEU A 104 12.89 -20.62 2.96
CA LEU A 104 12.28 -21.95 2.89
C LEU A 104 13.27 -23.00 2.38
N GLN A 105 14.09 -22.66 1.40
CA GLN A 105 15.14 -23.55 0.88
C GLN A 105 16.21 -23.89 1.93
N GLU A 106 16.51 -22.96 2.84
CA GLU A 106 17.42 -23.21 3.96
C GLU A 106 16.78 -24.08 5.06
N LEU A 107 15.50 -23.86 5.36
CA LEU A 107 14.78 -24.58 6.39
C LEU A 107 14.43 -26.01 5.98
N ASP A 108 14.15 -26.22 4.70
CA ASP A 108 13.76 -27.51 4.11
C ASP A 108 14.56 -27.76 2.81
N PRO A 109 15.85 -28.18 2.93
CA PRO A 109 16.71 -28.41 1.78
C PRO A 109 16.25 -29.52 0.84
N ASP A 110 15.46 -30.48 1.33
CA ASP A 110 14.97 -31.60 0.54
C ASP A 110 13.95 -31.15 -0.53
N ASN A 111 13.25 -30.06 -0.29
CA ASN A 111 12.28 -29.44 -1.20
C ASN A 111 12.78 -28.15 -1.88
N LYS A 112 14.07 -27.87 -1.79
CA LYS A 112 14.70 -26.65 -2.30
C LYS A 112 14.29 -26.30 -3.74
N ASP A 113 14.38 -27.27 -4.65
CA ASP A 113 14.08 -27.03 -6.06
C ASP A 113 12.59 -26.71 -6.30
N THR A 114 11.71 -27.27 -5.46
CA THR A 114 10.27 -26.97 -5.49
C THR A 114 9.99 -25.53 -5.08
N TYR A 115 10.62 -25.06 -3.99
CA TYR A 115 10.48 -23.67 -3.54
C TYR A 115 11.01 -22.69 -4.57
N ALA A 116 12.18 -22.96 -5.13
CA ALA A 116 12.77 -22.13 -6.18
C ALA A 116 11.88 -22.05 -7.43
N ALA A 117 11.34 -23.18 -7.89
CA ALA A 117 10.47 -23.22 -9.05
C ALA A 117 9.15 -22.48 -8.82
N ASN A 118 8.53 -22.66 -7.64
CA ASN A 118 7.27 -21.98 -7.29
C ASN A 118 7.48 -20.48 -7.18
N ALA A 119 8.54 -20.03 -6.52
CA ALA A 119 8.87 -18.61 -6.40
C ALA A 119 9.11 -17.98 -7.78
N SER A 120 9.90 -18.64 -8.65
CA SER A 120 10.15 -18.17 -10.01
C SER A 120 8.85 -17.99 -10.78
N ALA A 121 7.98 -19.00 -10.77
CA ALA A 121 6.69 -18.95 -11.47
C ALA A 121 5.76 -17.86 -10.92
N TYR A 122 5.82 -17.58 -9.62
CA TYR A 122 5.02 -16.51 -9.01
C TYR A 122 5.59 -15.13 -9.33
N ILE A 123 6.91 -14.95 -9.29
CA ILE A 123 7.60 -13.71 -9.68
C ILE A 123 7.32 -13.37 -11.15
N GLU A 124 7.21 -14.36 -12.04
CA GLU A 124 6.81 -14.13 -13.43
C GLU A 124 5.40 -13.52 -13.52
N LYS A 125 4.44 -14.01 -12.73
CA LYS A 125 3.08 -13.45 -12.67
C LYS A 125 3.07 -12.02 -12.13
N LEU A 126 3.82 -11.77 -11.05
CA LEU A 126 3.97 -10.42 -10.47
C LEU A 126 4.62 -9.47 -11.49
N SER A 127 5.62 -9.94 -12.25
CA SER A 127 6.29 -9.13 -13.27
C SER A 127 5.38 -8.78 -14.44
N ALA A 128 4.52 -9.71 -14.85
CA ALA A 128 3.51 -9.45 -15.87
C ALA A 128 2.50 -8.39 -15.40
N LEU A 129 2.06 -8.47 -14.15
CA LEU A 129 1.15 -7.51 -13.56
C LEU A 129 1.81 -6.13 -13.38
N ASP A 130 3.08 -6.08 -12.93
CA ASP A 130 3.89 -4.85 -12.84
C ASP A 130 3.98 -4.15 -14.20
N GLY A 131 4.25 -4.89 -15.27
CA GLY A 131 4.22 -4.37 -16.64
C GLY A 131 2.84 -3.85 -17.06
N ALA A 132 1.77 -4.47 -16.59
CA ALA A 132 0.41 -4.02 -16.87
C ALA A 132 0.04 -2.72 -16.13
N TYR A 133 0.51 -2.53 -14.89
CA TYR A 133 0.42 -1.26 -14.16
C TYR A 133 1.18 -0.15 -14.88
N GLN A 134 2.45 -0.39 -15.23
CA GLN A 134 3.24 0.59 -15.96
C GLN A 134 2.56 1.00 -17.27
N SER A 135 2.08 0.02 -18.05
CA SER A 135 1.39 0.31 -19.32
C SER A 135 0.10 1.09 -19.12
N ALA A 136 -0.65 0.79 -18.06
CA ALA A 136 -1.88 1.51 -17.73
C ALA A 136 -1.57 2.97 -17.38
N VAL A 137 -0.56 3.19 -16.53
CA VAL A 137 -0.16 4.54 -16.16
C VAL A 137 0.41 5.29 -17.36
N ASP A 138 1.29 4.68 -18.18
CA ASP A 138 1.88 5.35 -19.35
C ASP A 138 0.80 5.84 -20.33
N GLY A 139 -0.23 5.03 -20.55
CA GLY A 139 -1.34 5.34 -21.46
C GLY A 139 -2.43 6.25 -20.87
N ALA A 140 -2.41 6.52 -19.58
CA ALA A 140 -3.48 7.25 -18.91
C ALA A 140 -3.48 8.75 -19.23
N ALA A 141 -4.68 9.32 -19.28
CA ALA A 141 -4.87 10.75 -19.50
C ALA A 141 -4.40 11.59 -18.29
N ARG A 142 -4.52 11.04 -17.09
CA ARG A 142 -4.16 11.69 -15.83
C ARG A 142 -3.06 10.91 -15.13
N LYS A 143 -2.31 11.60 -14.28
CA LYS A 143 -1.23 11.02 -13.48
C LYS A 143 -1.42 11.30 -11.98
N THR A 144 -2.61 11.74 -11.60
CA THR A 144 -2.92 12.11 -10.21
C THR A 144 -4.12 11.33 -9.72
N VAL A 145 -4.01 10.78 -8.53
CA VAL A 145 -5.08 10.13 -7.77
C VAL A 145 -5.39 10.92 -6.50
N LEU A 146 -6.62 10.82 -5.99
CA LEU A 146 -7.01 11.48 -4.75
C LEU A 146 -7.79 10.52 -3.87
N PHE A 147 -7.31 10.36 -2.64
CA PHE A 147 -7.91 9.50 -1.62
C PHE A 147 -8.67 10.34 -0.60
N GLY A 148 -9.98 10.11 -0.49
CA GLY A 148 -10.81 10.61 0.61
C GLY A 148 -10.72 9.70 1.84
N ASP A 149 -9.54 9.17 2.11
CA ASP A 149 -9.28 8.16 3.12
C ASP A 149 -7.79 8.19 3.53
N ARG A 150 -7.34 7.18 4.29
CA ARG A 150 -5.92 6.88 4.54
C ARG A 150 -5.21 6.51 3.24
N PHE A 151 -3.90 6.68 3.23
CA PHE A 151 -3.10 6.46 2.03
C PHE A 151 -1.97 5.44 2.25
N PRO A 152 -2.22 4.15 2.12
CA PRO A 152 -1.18 3.12 2.24
C PRO A 152 -0.43 2.84 0.93
N PHE A 153 -0.76 3.49 -0.18
CA PHE A 153 -0.25 3.19 -1.52
C PHE A 153 1.01 3.96 -1.92
N ARG A 154 1.80 4.43 -0.93
CA ARG A 154 2.99 5.26 -1.18
C ARG A 154 3.96 4.62 -2.17
N TYR A 155 4.34 3.38 -1.93
CA TYR A 155 5.27 2.66 -2.81
C TYR A 155 4.69 2.40 -4.20
N LEU A 156 3.37 2.13 -4.30
CA LEU A 156 2.71 1.92 -5.59
C LEU A 156 2.74 3.19 -6.44
N VAL A 157 2.38 4.33 -5.89
CA VAL A 157 2.40 5.59 -6.68
C VAL A 157 3.80 5.98 -7.10
N ASP A 158 4.79 5.78 -6.24
CA ASP A 158 6.19 6.05 -6.55
C ASP A 158 6.72 5.11 -7.65
N ASP A 159 6.34 3.83 -7.61
CA ASP A 159 6.76 2.83 -8.58
C ASP A 159 6.39 3.20 -10.01
N TYR A 160 5.27 3.87 -10.19
CA TYR A 160 4.73 4.23 -11.51
C TYR A 160 4.73 5.74 -11.78
N GLY A 161 5.31 6.55 -10.90
CA GLY A 161 5.42 8.01 -11.08
C GLY A 161 4.07 8.72 -11.05
N LEU A 162 3.17 8.29 -10.20
CA LEU A 162 1.88 8.93 -9.97
C LEU A 162 1.99 10.01 -8.89
N HIS A 163 1.24 11.09 -9.06
CA HIS A 163 0.99 12.08 -8.03
C HIS A 163 -0.24 11.68 -7.21
N TYR A 164 -0.30 12.13 -5.97
CA TYR A 164 -1.46 11.82 -5.12
C TYR A 164 -1.78 12.94 -4.15
N TYR A 165 -3.05 12.96 -3.72
CA TYR A 165 -3.56 13.70 -2.57
C TYR A 165 -4.29 12.72 -1.67
N ALA A 166 -4.28 12.94 -0.36
CA ALA A 166 -4.97 12.07 0.58
C ALA A 166 -5.50 12.84 1.80
N ALA A 167 -6.58 12.35 2.39
CA ALA A 167 -7.13 12.95 3.60
C ALA A 167 -6.25 12.68 4.83
N PHE A 168 -5.58 11.53 4.86
CA PHE A 168 -4.69 11.12 5.95
C PHE A 168 -3.43 10.43 5.43
N ALA A 169 -2.38 10.58 6.24
CA ALA A 169 -1.12 9.89 6.06
C ALA A 169 -1.23 8.40 6.42
N GLY A 170 -0.68 7.50 5.57
CA GLY A 170 -0.47 6.09 5.87
C GLY A 170 -1.59 5.42 6.67
N CYS A 171 -1.21 4.79 7.77
CA CYS A 171 -2.10 4.17 8.75
C CYS A 171 -2.54 5.11 9.89
N SER A 172 -2.67 6.41 9.65
CA SER A 172 -3.13 7.36 10.67
C SER A 172 -4.33 6.81 11.44
N ALA A 173 -4.29 6.96 12.76
CA ALA A 173 -5.41 6.61 13.63
C ALA A 173 -6.55 7.63 13.57
N GLU A 174 -6.36 8.74 12.85
CA GLU A 174 -7.38 9.77 12.70
C GLU A 174 -8.56 9.24 11.88
N SER A 175 -9.76 9.56 12.34
CA SER A 175 -11.02 9.13 11.73
C SER A 175 -11.85 10.30 11.20
N GLU A 176 -11.41 11.54 11.46
CA GLU A 176 -12.10 12.76 11.06
C GLU A 176 -11.11 13.73 10.42
N ALA A 177 -11.36 14.12 9.18
CA ALA A 177 -10.61 15.16 8.52
C ALA A 177 -11.13 16.55 8.90
N SER A 178 -10.24 17.53 8.98
CA SER A 178 -10.62 18.91 9.21
C SER A 178 -11.48 19.45 8.05
N PHE A 179 -12.25 20.49 8.32
CA PHE A 179 -13.02 21.16 7.26
C PHE A 179 -12.10 21.73 6.17
N GLU A 180 -10.93 22.23 6.57
CA GLU A 180 -9.91 22.77 5.68
C GLU A 180 -9.37 21.67 4.76
N THR A 181 -9.07 20.49 5.29
CA THR A 181 -8.61 19.31 4.50
C THR A 181 -9.65 18.91 3.48
N VAL A 182 -10.91 18.77 3.88
CA VAL A 182 -12.02 18.41 2.97
C VAL A 182 -12.19 19.45 1.87
N SER A 183 -12.17 20.74 2.23
CA SER A 183 -12.33 21.85 1.28
C SER A 183 -11.16 21.90 0.28
N PHE A 184 -9.94 21.69 0.76
CA PHE A 184 -8.75 21.63 -0.07
C PHE A 184 -8.83 20.47 -1.07
N LEU A 185 -9.19 19.26 -0.61
CA LEU A 185 -9.27 18.08 -1.46
C LEU A 185 -10.40 18.22 -2.51
N ALA A 186 -11.56 18.75 -2.12
CA ALA A 186 -12.66 19.03 -3.06
C ALA A 186 -12.22 20.01 -4.16
N LYS A 187 -11.50 21.08 -3.77
CA LYS A 187 -10.93 22.03 -4.73
C LYS A 187 -9.94 21.37 -5.66
N LYS A 188 -9.08 20.45 -5.17
CA LYS A 188 -8.13 19.71 -6.00
C LYS A 188 -8.83 18.76 -6.99
N VAL A 189 -9.93 18.12 -6.58
CA VAL A 189 -10.77 17.33 -7.49
C VAL A 189 -11.25 18.19 -8.65
N ASP A 190 -11.78 19.40 -8.36
CA ASP A 190 -12.29 20.32 -9.39
C ASP A 190 -11.17 20.87 -10.28
N GLU A 191 -10.06 21.33 -9.69
CA GLU A 191 -8.92 21.92 -10.42
C GLU A 191 -8.27 20.92 -11.41
N LEU A 192 -8.17 19.64 -10.98
CA LEU A 192 -7.54 18.60 -11.78
C LEU A 192 -8.55 17.81 -12.64
N GLY A 193 -9.83 18.10 -12.51
CA GLY A 193 -10.89 17.42 -13.23
C GLY A 193 -10.89 15.91 -12.94
N LEU A 194 -10.70 15.52 -11.67
CA LEU A 194 -10.64 14.11 -11.32
C LEU A 194 -12.02 13.45 -11.41
N PRO A 195 -12.14 12.29 -12.06
CA PRO A 195 -13.43 11.63 -12.26
C PRO A 195 -13.93 10.90 -11.01
N CYS A 196 -13.04 10.66 -10.06
CA CYS A 196 -13.37 9.91 -8.84
C CYS A 196 -12.56 10.37 -7.64
N VAL A 197 -13.06 9.97 -6.46
CA VAL A 197 -12.37 10.00 -5.18
C VAL A 197 -12.13 8.55 -4.76
N LEU A 198 -10.89 8.20 -4.45
CA LEU A 198 -10.52 6.86 -4.01
C LEU A 198 -10.70 6.70 -2.50
N THR A 199 -11.02 5.48 -2.09
CA THR A 199 -11.07 5.03 -0.70
C THR A 199 -10.25 3.76 -0.55
N ILE A 200 -9.97 3.36 0.69
CA ILE A 200 -9.50 2.00 0.97
C ILE A 200 -10.67 1.09 1.35
N GLU A 201 -10.42 -0.19 1.49
CA GLU A 201 -11.43 -1.16 1.94
C GLU A 201 -11.99 -0.77 3.33
N GLY A 202 -13.27 -1.04 3.54
CA GLY A 202 -13.97 -0.72 4.79
C GLY A 202 -15.42 -0.31 4.57
N LYS A 203 -16.10 0.05 5.66
CA LYS A 203 -17.54 0.40 5.63
C LYS A 203 -17.81 1.88 5.79
N ASN A 204 -16.82 2.69 6.11
CA ASN A 204 -17.00 4.10 6.42
C ASN A 204 -16.24 4.97 5.43
N HIS A 205 -16.94 5.55 4.49
CA HIS A 205 -16.39 6.42 3.46
C HIS A 205 -16.87 7.87 3.57
N LYS A 206 -17.30 8.29 4.77
CA LYS A 206 -17.89 9.63 5.02
C LYS A 206 -17.02 10.78 4.54
N ILE A 207 -15.71 10.65 4.65
CA ILE A 207 -14.79 11.72 4.23
C ILE A 207 -14.81 11.84 2.72
N ALA A 208 -14.71 10.73 1.99
CA ALA A 208 -14.81 10.72 0.53
C ALA A 208 -16.19 11.26 0.07
N GLU A 209 -17.28 10.84 0.72
CA GLU A 209 -18.64 11.39 0.47
C GLU A 209 -18.65 12.90 0.66
N THR A 210 -18.10 13.39 1.79
CA THR A 210 -18.07 14.82 2.10
C THR A 210 -17.21 15.58 1.10
N ILE A 211 -16.07 15.04 0.65
CA ILE A 211 -15.26 15.65 -0.40
C ILE A 211 -16.09 15.79 -1.69
N VAL A 212 -16.74 14.73 -2.16
CA VAL A 212 -17.57 14.75 -3.36
C VAL A 212 -18.71 15.76 -3.22
N GLU A 213 -19.39 15.82 -2.07
CA GLU A 213 -20.45 16.78 -1.81
C GLU A 213 -20.01 18.25 -1.84
N ASN A 214 -18.71 18.51 -1.64
CA ASN A 214 -18.11 19.84 -1.67
C ASN A 214 -17.44 20.19 -3.00
N THR A 215 -17.41 19.30 -3.99
CA THR A 215 -16.97 19.61 -5.35
C THR A 215 -18.03 20.39 -6.11
N ALA A 216 -17.65 21.03 -7.21
CA ALA A 216 -18.56 21.83 -8.04
C ALA A 216 -19.68 20.97 -8.67
N GLU A 217 -19.32 19.82 -9.25
CA GLU A 217 -20.25 18.96 -10.00
C GLU A 217 -20.94 17.90 -9.11
N LYS A 218 -20.35 17.51 -8.00
CA LYS A 218 -20.87 16.52 -7.04
C LYS A 218 -21.23 15.18 -7.66
N ASN A 219 -20.52 14.79 -8.70
CA ASN A 219 -20.83 13.61 -9.51
C ASN A 219 -19.63 12.62 -9.62
N GLN A 220 -18.57 12.89 -8.90
CA GLN A 220 -17.39 12.02 -8.88
C GLN A 220 -17.78 10.65 -8.34
N LYS A 221 -17.26 9.61 -8.98
CA LYS A 221 -17.41 8.25 -8.47
C LYS A 221 -16.56 8.05 -7.21
N MET A 222 -17.02 7.23 -6.30
CA MET A 222 -16.17 6.68 -5.25
C MET A 222 -15.72 5.28 -5.67
N LEU A 223 -14.41 5.07 -5.73
CA LEU A 223 -13.82 3.80 -6.10
C LEU A 223 -12.92 3.32 -4.97
N THR A 224 -12.90 2.03 -4.70
CA THR A 224 -12.14 1.45 -3.59
C THR A 224 -10.93 0.68 -4.12
N MET A 225 -9.75 1.02 -3.60
CA MET A 225 -8.54 0.21 -3.72
C MET A 225 -8.35 -0.59 -2.44
N ASP A 226 -8.05 -1.86 -2.56
CA ASP A 226 -7.86 -2.76 -1.42
C ASP A 226 -6.39 -2.77 -0.99
N SER A 227 -6.14 -2.36 0.25
CA SER A 227 -4.79 -2.36 0.85
C SER A 227 -4.42 -3.69 1.49
N MET A 228 -5.34 -4.64 1.51
CA MET A 228 -5.19 -5.96 2.15
C MET A 228 -5.00 -5.94 3.67
N GLN A 229 -5.29 -4.79 4.31
CA GLN A 229 -5.17 -4.67 5.77
C GLN A 229 -6.36 -5.29 6.52
N SER A 230 -7.49 -5.52 5.84
CA SER A 230 -8.68 -6.13 6.41
C SER A 230 -9.07 -7.46 5.76
N THR A 231 -8.16 -8.10 5.04
CA THR A 231 -8.35 -9.44 4.46
C THR A 231 -8.60 -10.46 5.58
N THR A 232 -9.68 -11.22 5.47
CA THR A 232 -10.07 -12.22 6.46
C THR A 232 -9.74 -13.64 6.00
N SER A 233 -9.75 -14.59 6.95
CA SER A 233 -9.64 -16.03 6.62
C SER A 233 -10.78 -16.50 5.70
N GLU A 234 -11.96 -15.90 5.79
CA GLU A 234 -13.08 -16.19 4.91
C GLU A 234 -12.79 -15.72 3.48
N ASP A 235 -12.19 -14.56 3.30
CA ASP A 235 -11.77 -14.07 1.99
C ASP A 235 -10.77 -15.02 1.34
N VAL A 236 -9.78 -15.46 2.12
CA VAL A 236 -8.76 -16.43 1.66
C VAL A 236 -9.41 -17.77 1.31
N ALA A 237 -10.33 -18.28 2.13
CA ALA A 237 -11.06 -19.51 1.86
C ALA A 237 -11.94 -19.41 0.61
N ASN A 238 -12.43 -18.22 0.28
CA ASN A 238 -13.18 -17.90 -0.92
C ASN A 238 -12.29 -17.66 -2.16
N GLY A 239 -10.97 -17.78 -2.02
CA GLY A 239 -10.02 -17.72 -3.12
C GLY A 239 -9.36 -16.35 -3.34
N THR A 240 -9.52 -15.42 -2.42
CA THR A 240 -8.78 -14.14 -2.45
C THR A 240 -7.27 -14.40 -2.33
N THR A 241 -6.51 -13.82 -3.22
CA THR A 241 -5.04 -13.91 -3.24
C THR A 241 -4.45 -12.52 -3.42
N TYR A 242 -3.19 -12.34 -3.03
CA TYR A 242 -2.45 -11.10 -3.28
C TYR A 242 -2.55 -10.68 -4.77
N LEU A 243 -2.31 -11.63 -5.68
CA LEU A 243 -2.36 -11.37 -7.11
C LEU A 243 -3.74 -10.88 -7.56
N SER A 244 -4.82 -11.56 -7.12
CA SER A 244 -6.19 -11.17 -7.49
C SER A 244 -6.59 -9.80 -6.97
N VAL A 245 -6.15 -9.42 -5.77
CA VAL A 245 -6.40 -8.10 -5.20
C VAL A 245 -5.64 -7.04 -6.01
N MET A 246 -4.37 -7.26 -6.31
CA MET A 246 -3.59 -6.30 -7.11
C MET A 246 -4.11 -6.19 -8.55
N GLU A 247 -4.66 -7.26 -9.14
CA GLU A 247 -5.35 -7.21 -10.44
C GLU A 247 -6.63 -6.35 -10.37
N GLN A 248 -7.41 -6.47 -9.30
CA GLN A 248 -8.58 -5.62 -9.07
C GLN A 248 -8.19 -4.16 -8.88
N ASN A 249 -7.17 -3.89 -8.07
CA ASN A 249 -6.63 -2.55 -7.86
C ASN A 249 -6.16 -1.91 -9.19
N LEU A 250 -5.56 -2.68 -10.09
CA LEU A 250 -5.21 -2.20 -11.43
C LEU A 250 -6.47 -1.75 -12.21
N GLY A 251 -7.56 -2.49 -12.09
CA GLY A 251 -8.84 -2.13 -12.70
C GLY A 251 -9.36 -0.79 -12.19
N VAL A 252 -9.35 -0.62 -10.86
CA VAL A 252 -9.74 0.63 -10.20
C VAL A 252 -8.83 1.78 -10.62
N LEU A 253 -7.52 1.56 -10.61
CA LEU A 253 -6.56 2.59 -11.00
C LEU A 253 -6.75 3.06 -12.44
N LYS A 254 -7.01 2.15 -13.38
CA LYS A 254 -7.33 2.51 -14.77
C LYS A 254 -8.54 3.43 -14.85
N GLU A 255 -9.63 3.08 -14.14
CA GLU A 255 -10.83 3.91 -14.12
C GLU A 255 -10.59 5.27 -13.47
N ALA A 256 -9.71 5.35 -12.48
CA ALA A 256 -9.38 6.59 -11.80
C ALA A 256 -8.52 7.54 -12.64
N LEU A 257 -7.72 7.01 -13.56
CA LEU A 257 -6.79 7.77 -14.38
C LEU A 257 -7.34 8.13 -15.78
N ASP A 258 -8.46 7.52 -16.20
CA ASP A 258 -9.17 7.83 -17.45
C ASP A 258 -10.02 9.11 -17.30
#